data_7edc5285a463c9cc2dd67597217aa9b5
#
_entry.id   7edc5285a463c9cc2dd67597217aa9b5
#
_cell.length_a   1.000
_cell.length_b   1.000
_cell.length_c   1.000
_cell.angle_alpha   90.00
_cell.angle_beta   90.00
_cell.angle_gamma   90.00
#
_symmetry.space_group_name_H-M   'P 1'
#
loop_
_entity.id
_entity.type
_entity.pdbx_description
1 polymer ?
#
loop_
_entity_poly.entity_id
_entity_poly.type
_entity_poly.pdbx_seq_one_letter_code
_entity_poly.pdbx_strand_id
1 'polypeptide(L)'
;LVAGGHVLLEGVPGLGKTLLVRSLGRVLELDFNRIQFTPDLMPTDVTGHAMYDQKTEQFRIRRGPAFTQLLLADEINRAPAKTQAALLEVMQERQITIEGKAFTLNEPYMVLATQNPLDQEGTYPLPEAELDRFLFKVLIDYPGHDDETRLVNMVLDGTIRASLDVDSLSPATDAAGLQAMKALSNDVLIDAE
;
A
#
# COMPACT_ATOMS: atom_id res chain seq x y z
N LEU A 1 -11.20 -1.94 0.09
CA LEU A 1 -11.21 -1.04 -1.08
C LEU A 1 -12.52 -0.26 -1.15
N VAL A 2 -13.67 -0.90 -1.22
CA VAL A 2 -14.98 -0.23 -1.31
C VAL A 2 -15.21 0.70 -0.12
N ALA A 3 -14.88 0.29 1.10
CA ALA A 3 -15.00 1.12 2.30
C ALA A 3 -14.03 2.32 2.34
N GLY A 4 -12.99 2.34 1.50
CA GLY A 4 -12.07 3.47 1.36
C GLY A 4 -11.10 3.65 2.53
N GLY A 5 -10.77 2.56 3.25
CA GLY A 5 -9.79 2.57 4.35
C GLY A 5 -8.42 2.02 3.95
N HIS A 6 -7.43 2.28 4.78
CA HIS A 6 -6.09 1.71 4.68
C HIS A 6 -5.98 0.41 5.45
N VAL A 7 -5.04 -0.46 5.10
CA VAL A 7 -4.88 -1.79 5.73
C VAL A 7 -3.44 -2.01 6.15
N LEU A 8 -3.25 -2.50 7.39
CA LEU A 8 -1.98 -2.97 7.89
C LEU A 8 -1.93 -4.51 7.81
N LEU A 9 -0.99 -5.04 7.08
CA LEU A 9 -0.74 -6.47 6.95
C LEU A 9 0.43 -6.85 7.86
N GLU A 10 0.15 -7.54 8.95
CA GLU A 10 1.18 -8.03 9.84
C GLU A 10 1.43 -9.51 9.58
N GLY A 11 2.68 -9.88 9.36
CA GLY A 11 3.04 -11.27 9.11
C GLY A 11 4.47 -11.41 8.60
N VAL A 12 4.95 -12.64 8.62
CA VAL A 12 6.30 -13.01 8.20
C VAL A 12 6.58 -12.68 6.74
N PRO A 13 7.83 -12.45 6.35
CA PRO A 13 8.21 -12.22 4.96
C PRO A 13 7.93 -13.46 4.08
N GLY A 14 7.82 -13.25 2.77
CA GLY A 14 7.72 -14.37 1.82
C GLY A 14 6.30 -14.89 1.55
N LEU A 15 5.26 -14.41 2.23
CA LEU A 15 3.88 -14.87 2.07
C LEU A 15 3.12 -14.24 0.89
N GLY A 16 3.81 -13.69 -0.09
CA GLY A 16 3.17 -13.20 -1.31
C GLY A 16 2.43 -11.86 -1.19
N LYS A 17 2.65 -11.09 -0.10
CA LYS A 17 1.97 -9.79 0.14
C LYS A 17 2.13 -8.83 -1.05
N THR A 18 3.32 -8.69 -1.59
CA THR A 18 3.58 -7.83 -2.77
C THR A 18 2.82 -8.30 -4.01
N LEU A 19 2.76 -9.61 -4.23
CA LEU A 19 2.03 -10.19 -5.35
C LEU A 19 0.53 -9.90 -5.22
N LEU A 20 -0.04 -10.10 -4.04
CA LEU A 20 -1.45 -9.81 -3.76
C LEU A 20 -1.80 -8.36 -4.11
N VAL A 21 -1.01 -7.39 -3.61
CA VAL A 21 -1.31 -5.97 -3.82
C VAL A 21 -1.13 -5.57 -5.28
N ARG A 22 -0.10 -6.10 -5.95
CA ARG A 22 0.12 -5.88 -7.38
C ARG A 22 -1.02 -6.46 -8.23
N SER A 23 -1.51 -7.66 -7.88
CA SER A 23 -2.66 -8.28 -8.53
C SER A 23 -3.94 -7.45 -8.33
N LEU A 24 -4.16 -6.91 -7.13
CA LEU A 24 -5.28 -5.99 -6.86
C LEU A 24 -5.20 -4.74 -7.73
N GLY A 25 -4.03 -4.11 -7.84
CA GLY A 25 -3.84 -2.96 -8.72
C GLY A 25 -4.22 -3.27 -10.17
N ARG A 26 -3.83 -4.45 -10.66
CA ARG A 26 -4.16 -4.87 -12.02
C ARG A 26 -5.65 -5.16 -12.23
N VAL A 27 -6.27 -5.91 -11.30
CA VAL A 27 -7.70 -6.29 -11.39
C VAL A 27 -8.63 -5.09 -11.23
N LEU A 28 -8.20 -4.06 -10.50
CA LEU A 28 -8.96 -2.84 -10.25
C LEU A 28 -8.57 -1.67 -11.16
N GLU A 29 -7.66 -1.90 -12.09
CA GLU A 29 -7.14 -0.90 -13.03
C GLU A 29 -6.71 0.40 -12.31
N LEU A 30 -5.99 0.25 -11.18
CA LEU A 30 -5.48 1.35 -10.37
C LEU A 30 -4.00 1.57 -10.61
N ASP A 31 -3.58 2.83 -10.58
CA ASP A 31 -2.16 3.17 -10.48
C ASP A 31 -1.56 2.57 -9.23
N PHE A 32 -0.50 1.76 -9.39
CA PHE A 32 0.16 1.05 -8.30
C PHE A 32 1.62 1.46 -8.16
N ASN A 33 2.02 1.74 -6.92
CA ASN A 33 3.42 1.93 -6.55
C ASN A 33 3.78 1.08 -5.33
N ARG A 34 5.06 0.73 -5.22
CA ARG A 34 5.65 0.09 -4.05
C ARG A 34 6.81 0.91 -3.53
N ILE A 35 6.88 1.05 -2.22
CA ILE A 35 8.02 1.58 -1.51
C ILE A 35 8.44 0.63 -0.40
N GLN A 36 9.74 0.29 -0.36
CA GLN A 36 10.35 -0.49 0.72
C GLN A 36 10.87 0.49 1.78
N PHE A 37 10.38 0.36 3.01
CA PHE A 37 10.84 1.16 4.12
C PHE A 37 12.17 0.60 4.65
N THR A 38 13.15 1.49 4.81
CA THR A 38 14.51 1.18 5.28
C THR A 38 14.94 2.23 6.31
N PRO A 39 15.93 1.94 7.18
CA PRO A 39 16.38 2.88 8.21
C PRO A 39 16.89 4.23 7.69
N ASP A 40 17.34 4.28 6.46
CA ASP A 40 17.85 5.48 5.78
C ASP A 40 16.80 6.23 4.94
N LEU A 41 15.58 5.68 4.82
CA LEU A 41 14.51 6.29 4.02
C LEU A 41 14.08 7.62 4.62
N MET A 42 14.07 8.67 3.78
CA MET A 42 13.66 10.01 4.17
C MET A 42 12.17 10.28 3.84
N PRO A 43 11.51 11.21 4.55
CA PRO A 43 10.13 11.63 4.21
C PRO A 43 9.97 12.04 2.74
N THR A 44 10.96 12.74 2.20
CA THR A 44 10.98 13.19 0.80
C THR A 44 11.10 12.07 -0.22
N ASP A 45 11.58 10.89 0.17
CA ASP A 45 11.59 9.71 -0.69
C ASP A 45 10.19 9.13 -0.86
N VAL A 46 9.31 9.35 0.13
CA VAL A 46 7.89 8.95 0.11
C VAL A 46 7.05 9.97 -0.67
N THR A 47 7.19 11.26 -0.32
CA THR A 47 6.34 12.35 -0.82
C THR A 47 6.86 12.98 -2.10
N GLY A 48 8.17 12.94 -2.32
CA GLY A 48 8.82 13.71 -3.36
C GLY A 48 9.33 15.06 -2.85
N HIS A 49 10.00 15.79 -3.72
CA HIS A 49 10.65 17.06 -3.40
C HIS A 49 10.76 17.97 -4.64
N ALA A 50 11.04 19.25 -4.41
CA ALA A 50 11.39 20.15 -5.49
C ALA A 50 12.88 20.01 -5.86
N MET A 51 13.16 19.92 -7.15
CA MET A 51 14.51 19.91 -7.73
C MET A 51 14.72 21.15 -8.59
N TYR A 52 15.87 21.77 -8.47
CA TYR A 52 16.26 22.84 -9.38
C TYR A 52 16.82 22.25 -10.67
N ASP A 53 16.15 22.55 -11.78
CA ASP A 53 16.58 22.17 -13.11
C ASP A 53 17.50 23.26 -13.68
N GLN A 54 18.81 23.00 -13.72
CA GLN A 54 19.82 23.94 -14.23
C GLN A 54 19.65 24.30 -15.71
N LYS A 55 18.99 23.45 -16.52
CA LYS A 55 18.79 23.72 -17.94
C LYS A 55 17.67 24.72 -18.20
N THR A 56 16.64 24.66 -17.36
CA THR A 56 15.45 25.53 -17.49
C THR A 56 15.44 26.64 -16.45
N GLU A 57 16.41 26.65 -15.52
CA GLU A 57 16.52 27.59 -14.41
C GLU A 57 15.23 27.67 -13.56
N GLN A 58 14.53 26.56 -13.43
CA GLN A 58 13.26 26.45 -12.72
C GLN A 58 13.25 25.30 -11.72
N PHE A 59 12.47 25.48 -10.66
CA PHE A 59 12.14 24.38 -9.76
C PHE A 59 11.10 23.45 -10.40
N ARG A 60 11.39 22.16 -10.44
CA ARG A 60 10.47 21.12 -10.85
C ARG A 60 10.18 20.19 -9.69
N ILE A 61 8.94 19.78 -9.57
CA ILE A 61 8.54 18.82 -8.56
C ILE A 61 8.80 17.41 -9.07
N ARG A 62 9.63 16.67 -8.34
CA ARG A 62 9.79 15.23 -8.50
C ARG A 62 8.81 14.56 -7.55
N ARG A 63 7.77 13.96 -8.10
CA ARG A 63 6.78 13.21 -7.33
C ARG A 63 7.38 11.94 -6.76
N GLY A 64 7.08 11.67 -5.48
CA GLY A 64 7.45 10.42 -4.81
C GLY A 64 6.43 9.30 -5.09
N PRO A 65 6.70 8.06 -4.61
CA PRO A 65 5.84 6.90 -4.82
C PRO A 65 4.45 7.03 -4.19
N ALA A 66 4.25 7.93 -3.23
CA ALA A 66 2.94 8.19 -2.64
C ALA A 66 1.94 8.84 -3.62
N PHE A 67 2.40 9.38 -4.77
CA PHE A 67 1.54 9.83 -5.85
C PHE A 67 1.04 8.64 -6.68
N THR A 68 0.08 7.92 -6.14
CA THR A 68 -0.53 6.74 -6.77
C THR A 68 -1.94 6.55 -6.21
N GLN A 69 -2.69 5.57 -6.70
CA GLN A 69 -4.00 5.20 -6.15
C GLN A 69 -3.90 4.02 -5.17
N LEU A 70 -3.00 3.09 -5.43
CA LEU A 70 -2.72 1.94 -4.56
C LEU A 70 -1.24 1.91 -4.22
N LEU A 71 -0.91 2.14 -2.95
CA LEU A 71 0.46 2.14 -2.46
C LEU A 71 0.70 0.90 -1.59
N LEU A 72 1.73 0.14 -1.91
CA LEU A 72 2.31 -0.84 -0.99
C LEU A 72 3.47 -0.21 -0.23
N ALA A 73 3.27 0.07 1.06
CA ALA A 73 4.31 0.51 1.99
C ALA A 73 4.88 -0.71 2.72
N ASP A 74 5.98 -1.27 2.16
CA ASP A 74 6.52 -2.54 2.64
C ASP A 74 7.47 -2.32 3.80
N GLU A 75 7.30 -3.10 4.90
CA GLU A 75 8.07 -3.03 6.15
C GLU A 75 8.11 -1.63 6.79
N ILE A 76 6.94 -1.01 6.96
CA ILE A 76 6.80 0.37 7.46
C ILE A 76 7.54 0.61 8.78
N ASN A 77 7.62 -0.42 9.64
CA ASN A 77 8.30 -0.36 10.93
C ASN A 77 9.83 -0.29 10.85
N ARG A 78 10.44 -0.40 9.66
CA ARG A 78 11.90 -0.28 9.49
C ARG A 78 12.38 1.14 9.27
N ALA A 79 11.52 2.07 8.88
CA ALA A 79 11.92 3.46 8.71
C ALA A 79 11.76 4.27 10.00
N PRO A 80 12.55 5.36 10.15
CA PRO A 80 12.42 6.27 11.28
C PRO A 80 11.00 6.83 11.42
N ALA A 81 10.58 7.13 12.67
CA ALA A 81 9.25 7.64 12.98
C ALA A 81 8.85 8.88 12.12
N LYS A 82 9.81 9.73 11.78
CA LYS A 82 9.57 10.91 10.94
C LYS A 82 9.10 10.53 9.53
N THR A 83 9.66 9.46 8.96
CA THR A 83 9.29 8.97 7.63
C THR A 83 7.94 8.23 7.67
N GLN A 84 7.69 7.47 8.74
CA GLN A 84 6.38 6.87 8.99
C GLN A 84 5.30 7.96 9.09
N ALA A 85 5.54 9.00 9.89
CA ALA A 85 4.60 10.11 10.08
C ALA A 85 4.25 10.82 8.75
N ALA A 86 5.21 10.97 7.84
CA ALA A 86 4.95 11.56 6.53
C ALA A 86 3.97 10.73 5.69
N LEU A 87 4.08 9.39 5.70
CA LEU A 87 3.11 8.53 5.03
C LEU A 87 1.74 8.61 5.71
N LEU A 88 1.70 8.57 7.03
CA LEU A 88 0.46 8.61 7.81
C LEU A 88 -0.29 9.94 7.63
N GLU A 89 0.43 11.05 7.48
CA GLU A 89 -0.15 12.35 7.11
C GLU A 89 -0.81 12.28 5.72
N VAL A 90 -0.10 11.74 4.73
CA VAL A 90 -0.65 11.55 3.37
C VAL A 90 -1.92 10.68 3.37
N MET A 91 -1.95 9.63 4.19
CA MET A 91 -3.12 8.75 4.35
C MET A 91 -4.32 9.51 4.91
N GLN A 92 -4.11 10.37 5.87
CA GLN A 92 -5.16 11.13 6.54
C GLN A 92 -5.66 12.30 5.69
N GLU A 93 -4.73 13.11 5.18
CA GLU A 93 -5.06 14.35 4.48
C GLU A 93 -5.39 14.13 2.99
N ARG A 94 -5.04 12.96 2.41
CA ARG A 94 -5.19 12.63 0.99
C ARG A 94 -4.59 13.68 0.06
N GLN A 95 -3.56 14.34 0.55
CA GLN A 95 -2.77 15.34 -0.17
C GLN A 95 -1.30 15.26 0.24
N ILE A 96 -0.44 15.78 -0.60
CA ILE A 96 0.99 15.88 -0.36
C ILE A 96 1.39 17.34 -0.50
N THR A 97 2.09 17.87 0.52
CA THR A 97 2.59 19.25 0.49
C THR A 97 4.08 19.25 0.18
N ILE A 98 4.48 19.90 -0.92
CA ILE A 98 5.88 20.09 -1.32
C ILE A 98 6.13 21.59 -1.47
N GLU A 99 7.12 22.13 -0.74
CA GLU A 99 7.46 23.55 -0.75
C GLU A 99 6.23 24.47 -0.57
N GLY A 100 5.37 24.14 0.39
CA GLY A 100 4.16 24.89 0.70
C GLY A 100 3.02 24.77 -0.33
N LYS A 101 3.19 23.96 -1.39
CA LYS A 101 2.15 23.71 -2.38
C LYS A 101 1.50 22.35 -2.13
N ALA A 102 0.20 22.34 -1.89
CA ALA A 102 -0.60 21.13 -1.72
C ALA A 102 -0.98 20.50 -3.06
N PHE A 103 -0.87 19.17 -3.13
CA PHE A 103 -1.26 18.34 -4.28
C PHE A 103 -2.24 17.29 -3.79
N THR A 104 -3.48 17.39 -4.19
CA THR A 104 -4.51 16.38 -3.89
C THR A 104 -4.20 15.09 -4.65
N LEU A 105 -4.37 13.96 -3.98
CA LEU A 105 -4.21 12.64 -4.59
C LEU A 105 -5.49 12.20 -5.31
N ASN A 106 -5.31 11.38 -6.34
CA ASN A 106 -6.42 10.81 -7.09
C ASN A 106 -7.17 9.77 -6.23
N GLU A 107 -8.48 9.84 -6.21
CA GLU A 107 -9.31 8.80 -5.58
C GLU A 107 -9.64 7.65 -6.56
N PRO A 108 -9.79 6.42 -6.05
CA PRO A 108 -9.59 6.00 -4.67
C PRO A 108 -8.12 5.99 -4.28
N TYR A 109 -7.78 6.41 -3.07
CA TYR A 109 -6.42 6.32 -2.53
C TYR A 109 -6.39 5.33 -1.38
N MET A 110 -5.56 4.30 -1.50
CA MET A 110 -5.43 3.25 -0.50
C MET A 110 -3.97 2.88 -0.28
N VAL A 111 -3.61 2.75 0.97
CA VAL A 111 -2.31 2.23 1.40
C VAL A 111 -2.50 0.85 2.03
N LEU A 112 -1.75 -0.12 1.54
CA LEU A 112 -1.50 -1.37 2.22
C LEU A 112 -0.08 -1.30 2.80
N ALA A 113 0.02 -1.15 4.11
CA ALA A 113 1.29 -1.19 4.80
C ALA A 113 1.58 -2.62 5.26
N THR A 114 2.85 -3.04 5.22
CA THR A 114 3.25 -4.31 5.81
C THR A 114 4.15 -4.07 7.01
N GLN A 115 4.06 -4.97 7.99
CA GLN A 115 4.90 -4.99 9.18
C GLN A 115 5.34 -6.43 9.43
N ASN A 116 6.63 -6.60 9.74
CA ASN A 116 7.15 -7.88 10.21
C ASN A 116 7.29 -7.84 11.72
N PRO A 117 6.50 -8.62 12.48
CA PRO A 117 6.55 -8.61 13.94
C PRO A 117 7.80 -9.27 14.52
N LEU A 118 8.53 -10.07 13.72
CA LEU A 118 9.71 -10.82 14.17
C LEU A 118 10.99 -9.97 14.16
N ASP A 119 11.05 -8.91 13.36
CA ASP A 119 12.20 -8.03 13.30
C ASP A 119 12.20 -7.09 14.52
N GLN A 120 13.03 -7.38 15.51
CA GLN A 120 13.19 -6.55 16.71
C GLN A 120 14.34 -5.57 16.61
N GLU A 121 15.40 -5.90 15.87
CA GLU A 121 16.54 -5.02 15.67
C GLU A 121 16.32 -4.02 14.54
N GLY A 122 16.57 -2.74 14.81
CA GLY A 122 16.47 -1.67 13.81
C GLY A 122 15.05 -1.33 13.38
N THR A 123 14.06 -1.66 14.21
CA THR A 123 12.66 -1.34 13.95
C THR A 123 12.13 -0.24 14.87
N TYR A 124 11.18 0.51 14.35
CA TYR A 124 10.45 1.58 15.02
C TYR A 124 8.96 1.20 15.02
N PRO A 125 8.44 0.59 16.10
CA PRO A 125 7.04 0.20 16.14
C PRO A 125 6.11 1.39 15.99
N LEU A 126 5.01 1.21 15.27
CA LEU A 126 3.96 2.22 15.16
C LEU A 126 3.27 2.39 16.53
N PRO A 127 3.15 3.63 17.05
CA PRO A 127 2.34 3.89 18.23
C PRO A 127 0.87 3.51 18.01
N GLU A 128 0.14 3.16 19.08
CA GLU A 128 -1.29 2.79 18.99
C GLU A 128 -2.13 3.87 18.31
N ALA A 129 -1.89 5.14 18.61
CA ALA A 129 -2.58 6.28 17.98
C ALA A 129 -2.36 6.38 16.46
N GLU A 130 -1.30 5.79 15.94
CA GLU A 130 -1.01 5.72 14.51
C GLU A 130 -1.65 4.49 13.86
N LEU A 131 -1.86 3.41 14.62
CA LEU A 131 -2.57 2.21 14.16
C LEU A 131 -4.05 2.50 13.87
N ASP A 132 -4.67 3.44 14.56
CA ASP A 132 -6.07 3.87 14.34
C ASP A 132 -6.33 4.45 12.94
N ARG A 133 -5.28 4.79 12.20
CA ARG A 133 -5.40 5.25 10.79
C ARG A 133 -5.64 4.13 9.81
N PHE A 134 -5.46 2.88 10.25
CA PHE A 134 -5.74 1.70 9.45
C PHE A 134 -7.13 1.16 9.80
N LEU A 135 -7.97 0.97 8.77
CA LEU A 135 -9.31 0.39 8.94
C LEU A 135 -9.25 -1.05 9.44
N PHE A 136 -8.25 -1.80 8.96
CA PHE A 136 -8.01 -3.18 9.39
C PHE A 136 -6.53 -3.42 9.64
N LYS A 137 -6.26 -4.18 10.70
CA LYS A 137 -5.02 -4.89 10.92
C LYS A 137 -5.26 -6.37 10.62
N VAL A 138 -4.65 -6.90 9.57
CA VAL A 138 -4.80 -8.29 9.12
C VAL A 138 -3.55 -9.05 9.50
N LEU A 139 -3.72 -10.10 10.29
CA LEU A 139 -2.64 -11.01 10.66
C LEU A 139 -2.53 -12.08 9.58
N ILE A 140 -1.33 -12.25 9.02
CA ILE A 140 -1.02 -13.26 8.02
C ILE A 140 -0.02 -14.21 8.63
N ASP A 141 -0.46 -15.42 8.88
CA ASP A 141 0.35 -16.51 9.43
C ASP A 141 0.80 -17.48 8.33
N TYR A 142 1.68 -18.40 8.70
CA TYR A 142 2.08 -19.47 7.78
C TYR A 142 0.87 -20.33 7.38
N PRO A 143 0.85 -20.84 6.15
CA PRO A 143 -0.18 -21.79 5.74
C PRO A 143 -0.13 -23.04 6.61
N GLY A 144 -1.28 -23.69 6.81
CA GLY A 144 -1.34 -24.98 7.48
C GLY A 144 -0.65 -26.07 6.69
N HIS A 145 -0.32 -27.18 7.34
CA HIS A 145 0.42 -28.30 6.71
C HIS A 145 -0.21 -28.81 5.41
N ASP A 146 -1.54 -28.88 5.34
CA ASP A 146 -2.25 -29.33 4.14
C ASP A 146 -2.09 -28.33 2.99
N ASP A 147 -2.14 -27.03 3.28
CA ASP A 147 -1.95 -25.97 2.30
C ASP A 147 -0.49 -25.89 1.83
N GLU A 148 0.49 -26.12 2.72
CA GLU A 148 1.90 -26.23 2.34
C GLU A 148 2.12 -27.39 1.38
N THR A 149 1.53 -28.56 1.69
CA THR A 149 1.60 -29.75 0.82
C THR A 149 0.96 -29.45 -0.54
N ARG A 150 -0.17 -28.75 -0.56
CA ARG A 150 -0.83 -28.33 -1.79
C ARG A 150 0.04 -27.38 -2.61
N LEU A 151 0.69 -26.40 -1.97
CA LEU A 151 1.61 -25.47 -2.62
C LEU A 151 2.79 -26.21 -3.27
N VAL A 152 3.40 -27.17 -2.56
CA VAL A 152 4.48 -28.00 -3.09
C VAL A 152 4.02 -28.76 -4.34
N ASN A 153 2.86 -29.40 -4.29
CA ASN A 153 2.31 -30.11 -5.43
C ASN A 153 2.04 -29.19 -6.63
N MET A 154 1.47 -28.00 -6.40
CA MET A 154 1.24 -27.00 -7.45
C MET A 154 2.54 -26.50 -8.11
N VAL A 155 3.64 -26.43 -7.37
CA VAL A 155 4.96 -26.12 -7.93
C VAL A 155 5.50 -27.28 -8.75
N LEU A 156 5.39 -28.52 -8.24
CA LEU A 156 5.87 -29.73 -8.94
C LEU A 156 5.09 -30.00 -10.24
N ASP A 157 3.81 -29.74 -10.24
CA ASP A 157 2.94 -29.89 -11.42
C ASP A 157 3.06 -28.74 -12.41
N GLY A 158 3.89 -27.73 -12.09
CA GLY A 158 4.09 -26.54 -12.94
C GLY A 158 2.87 -25.60 -13.01
N THR A 159 1.87 -25.80 -12.15
CA THR A 159 0.67 -24.95 -12.06
C THR A 159 1.03 -23.56 -11.52
N ILE A 160 1.97 -23.49 -10.58
CA ILE A 160 2.58 -22.24 -10.13
C ILE A 160 3.96 -22.15 -10.76
N ARG A 161 4.15 -21.14 -11.61
CA ARG A 161 5.47 -20.79 -12.13
C ARG A 161 6.23 -19.92 -11.14
N ALA A 162 7.56 -19.90 -11.24
CA ALA A 162 8.44 -19.10 -10.40
C ALA A 162 8.13 -17.57 -10.46
N SER A 163 7.44 -17.12 -11.50
CA SER A 163 6.85 -15.79 -11.61
C SER A 163 5.37 -15.94 -11.98
N LEU A 164 4.49 -15.60 -11.05
CA LEU A 164 3.08 -15.42 -11.39
C LEU A 164 2.96 -14.20 -12.31
N ASP A 165 2.42 -14.42 -13.50
CA ASP A 165 2.21 -13.41 -14.52
C ASP A 165 0.98 -12.56 -14.14
N VAL A 166 1.21 -11.50 -13.38
CA VAL A 166 0.15 -10.54 -13.00
C VAL A 166 -0.39 -9.82 -14.23
N ASP A 167 0.41 -9.70 -15.28
CA ASP A 167 0.02 -8.99 -16.50
C ASP A 167 -1.04 -9.76 -17.31
N SER A 168 -1.18 -11.07 -17.07
CA SER A 168 -2.24 -11.90 -17.63
C SER A 168 -3.63 -11.69 -17.00
N LEU A 169 -3.71 -11.00 -15.86
CA LEU A 169 -4.97 -10.71 -15.18
C LEU A 169 -5.76 -9.64 -15.96
N SER A 170 -7.04 -9.92 -16.18
CA SER A 170 -7.96 -8.97 -16.79
C SER A 170 -8.55 -8.06 -15.71
N PRO A 171 -8.71 -6.74 -15.98
CA PRO A 171 -9.42 -5.84 -15.10
C PRO A 171 -10.87 -6.30 -14.89
N ALA A 172 -11.33 -6.27 -13.64
CA ALA A 172 -12.72 -6.54 -13.26
C ALA A 172 -13.53 -5.26 -13.08
N THR A 173 -12.84 -4.18 -12.68
CA THR A 173 -13.40 -2.83 -12.52
C THR A 173 -12.27 -1.80 -12.56
N ASP A 174 -12.65 -0.53 -12.56
CA ASP A 174 -11.75 0.62 -12.53
C ASP A 174 -12.03 1.54 -11.33
N ALA A 175 -11.35 2.67 -11.25
CA ALA A 175 -11.54 3.67 -10.21
C ALA A 175 -13.00 4.19 -10.15
N ALA A 176 -13.65 4.38 -11.30
CA ALA A 176 -15.02 4.87 -11.36
C ALA A 176 -16.02 3.82 -10.84
N GLY A 177 -15.82 2.54 -11.21
CA GLY A 177 -16.60 1.42 -10.69
C GLY A 177 -16.48 1.26 -9.18
N LEU A 178 -15.26 1.41 -8.62
CA LEU A 178 -15.06 1.39 -7.18
C LEU A 178 -15.76 2.55 -6.45
N GLN A 179 -15.74 3.76 -7.03
CA GLN A 179 -16.45 4.91 -6.47
C GLN A 179 -17.97 4.70 -6.52
N ALA A 180 -18.52 4.11 -7.59
CA ALA A 180 -19.91 3.76 -7.69
C ALA A 180 -20.32 2.72 -6.64
N MET A 181 -19.53 1.68 -6.42
CA MET A 181 -19.75 0.68 -5.36
C MET A 181 -19.72 1.32 -3.97
N LYS A 182 -18.79 2.25 -3.72
CA LYS A 182 -18.73 3.00 -2.47
C LYS A 182 -19.96 3.85 -2.24
N ALA A 183 -20.46 4.54 -3.27
CA ALA A 183 -21.69 5.33 -3.18
C ALA A 183 -22.89 4.43 -2.83
N LEU A 184 -23.03 3.29 -3.51
CA LEU A 184 -24.09 2.32 -3.21
C LEU A 184 -24.00 1.77 -1.78
N SER A 185 -22.79 1.53 -1.25
CA SER A 185 -22.62 1.04 0.12
C SER A 185 -23.06 2.05 1.18
N ASN A 186 -22.98 3.35 0.88
CA ASN A 186 -23.45 4.40 1.79
C ASN A 186 -24.98 4.53 1.83
N ASP A 187 -25.67 4.03 0.81
CA ASP A 187 -27.13 4.04 0.73
C ASP A 187 -27.79 2.83 1.41
N VAL A 188 -26.98 1.88 1.90
CA VAL A 188 -27.50 0.72 2.63
C VAL A 188 -27.93 1.14 4.03
N LEU A 189 -29.23 1.07 4.28
CA LEU A 189 -29.80 1.27 5.62
C LEU A 189 -29.57 0.01 6.44
N ILE A 190 -28.91 0.18 7.59
CA ILE A 190 -28.80 -0.88 8.61
C ILE A 190 -29.89 -0.61 9.62
N ASP A 191 -30.91 -1.49 9.64
CA ASP A 191 -31.93 -1.46 10.69
C ASP A 191 -31.27 -1.92 12.01
N ALA A 192 -31.34 -1.09 13.02
CA ALA A 192 -30.86 -1.45 14.35
C ALA A 192 -31.98 -2.23 15.04
N GLU A 193 -31.92 -3.58 14.99
CA GLU A 193 -32.68 -4.45 15.91
C GLU A 193 -32.02 -4.53 17.29
#